data_e87cc2fa42ec2b1d6414e09309937c87
#
_entry.id   e87cc2fa42ec2b1d6414e09309937c87
#
_cell.length_a   1.000
_cell.length_b   1.000
_cell.length_c   1.000
_cell.angle_alpha   90.00
_cell.angle_beta   90.00
_cell.angle_gamma   90.00
#
_symmetry.space_group_name_H-M   'P 1'
#
loop_
_entity.id
_entity.type
_entity.pdbx_description
1 polymer ?
#
loop_
_entity_poly.entity_id
_entity_poly.type
_entity_poly.pdbx_seq_one_letter_code
_entity_poly.pdbx_strand_id
1 'polypeptide(L)'
;GRGGERLMGVKQSFFLALKSLATSKMRALLTMLGIIIGVAAVIIIISLGDGMQKLMSDSFDELGANLIQVTVQSSGSSREVDTDDMYDLVEKNPKYLTAVSPYITVSSASARTPGDTFTPYSVVGVSEDYDEIRALTVEQGRFLQYVDVLRSQKVCVIGSYISKEYYNGNALGKTIGLSGYNYTIVGILSESAESRKSSADDVIIIPYTNAQQLNSALSSDTAGAGAGGMSFSMDNYMFSGTSKDTATASRGIIETFLDKVYGEDGNYMVVTSAEMLDMMNTMMDTMMVVLVAIAGISLLVGGIGIMNIMLVSVSERTREIGIRKSLGAKRRDIRGQFIIEAGTTSAIGGLIGIVLGIVLAKLAGTLIDGMMSSGSTEFTAVVSLGAIAVAFGVSVGVGILFGYLPANKAAKLNPIDALRYE
;
A
#
# COMPACT_ATOMS: atom_id res chain seq x y z
N GLY A 1 36.48 41.18 7.50
CA GLY A 1 37.11 40.98 6.22
C GLY A 1 37.46 39.53 5.87
N ARG A 2 37.15 38.49 6.71
CA ARG A 2 37.46 37.07 6.46
C ARG A 2 36.35 36.26 5.83
N GLY A 3 35.13 36.76 5.76
CA GLY A 3 33.96 36.06 5.20
C GLY A 3 33.81 36.19 3.68
N GLY A 4 34.28 37.26 3.08
CA GLY A 4 34.15 37.52 1.65
C GLY A 4 35.06 36.69 0.77
N GLU A 5 36.30 36.44 1.20
CA GLU A 5 37.26 35.64 0.45
C GLU A 5 36.90 34.14 0.37
N ARG A 6 36.25 33.59 1.42
CA ARG A 6 35.79 32.17 1.41
C ARG A 6 34.59 31.99 0.48
N LEU A 7 33.70 32.97 0.37
CA LEU A 7 32.52 32.90 -0.50
C LEU A 7 32.89 33.02 -1.99
N MET A 8 33.94 33.80 -2.32
CA MET A 8 34.47 33.87 -3.69
C MET A 8 35.10 32.56 -4.13
N GLY A 9 35.88 31.90 -3.26
CA GLY A 9 36.47 30.58 -3.56
C GLY A 9 35.43 29.47 -3.84
N VAL A 10 34.32 29.43 -3.11
CA VAL A 10 33.23 28.43 -3.31
C VAL A 10 32.51 28.67 -4.64
N LYS A 11 32.18 29.93 -4.97
CA LYS A 11 31.56 30.28 -6.27
C LYS A 11 32.45 29.94 -7.46
N GLN A 12 33.75 30.23 -7.37
CA GLN A 12 34.72 29.88 -8.42
C GLN A 12 34.87 28.36 -8.58
N SER A 13 34.91 27.62 -7.47
CA SER A 13 35.01 26.16 -7.50
C SER A 13 33.74 25.54 -8.13
N PHE A 14 32.58 26.07 -7.87
CA PHE A 14 31.31 25.64 -8.48
C PHE A 14 31.30 25.89 -10.00
N PHE A 15 31.74 27.08 -10.45
CA PHE A 15 31.81 27.43 -11.88
C PHE A 15 32.85 26.57 -12.62
N LEU A 16 33.99 26.26 -11.98
CA LEU A 16 35.00 25.35 -12.52
C LEU A 16 34.47 23.91 -12.64
N ALA A 17 33.69 23.44 -11.66
CA ALA A 17 33.00 22.14 -11.70
C ALA A 17 32.03 22.03 -12.90
N LEU A 18 31.20 23.05 -13.11
CA LEU A 18 30.31 23.13 -14.28
C LEU A 18 31.08 23.11 -15.61
N LYS A 19 32.18 23.84 -15.71
CA LYS A 19 33.03 23.89 -16.92
C LYS A 19 33.73 22.55 -17.18
N SER A 20 34.18 21.87 -16.12
CA SER A 20 34.80 20.52 -16.20
C SER A 20 33.78 19.49 -16.71
N LEU A 21 32.53 19.52 -16.24
CA LEU A 21 31.43 18.66 -16.71
C LEU A 21 31.10 18.90 -18.20
N ALA A 22 31.17 20.16 -18.65
CA ALA A 22 30.91 20.49 -20.06
C ALA A 22 32.05 20.00 -21.02
N THR A 23 33.27 19.85 -20.53
CA THR A 23 34.42 19.48 -21.35
C THR A 23 34.55 17.97 -21.58
N SER A 24 34.11 17.14 -20.62
CA SER A 24 34.15 15.66 -20.70
C SER A 24 32.76 15.03 -20.57
N LYS A 25 31.86 15.31 -21.53
CA LYS A 25 30.42 14.97 -21.50
C LYS A 25 30.16 13.48 -21.25
N MET A 26 30.84 12.56 -21.94
CA MET A 26 30.64 11.11 -21.78
C MET A 26 31.04 10.61 -20.39
N ARG A 27 32.18 11.11 -19.86
CA ARG A 27 32.63 10.72 -18.52
C ARG A 27 31.67 11.22 -17.44
N ALA A 28 31.23 12.47 -17.56
CA ALA A 28 30.27 13.08 -16.65
C ALA A 28 28.92 12.36 -16.69
N LEU A 29 28.44 12.00 -17.87
CA LEU A 29 27.16 11.29 -18.04
C LEU A 29 27.21 9.89 -17.41
N LEU A 30 28.29 9.14 -17.66
CA LEU A 30 28.47 7.78 -17.09
C LEU A 30 28.54 7.79 -15.56
N THR A 31 29.20 8.83 -14.96
CA THR A 31 29.26 8.96 -13.50
C THR A 31 27.93 9.36 -12.89
N MET A 32 27.24 10.31 -13.51
CA MET A 32 25.95 10.77 -13.02
C MET A 32 24.87 9.71 -13.19
N LEU A 33 25.01 8.81 -14.19
CA LEU A 33 24.00 7.80 -14.50
C LEU A 33 23.66 6.91 -13.29
N GLY A 34 24.65 6.45 -12.53
CA GLY A 34 24.42 5.66 -11.33
C GLY A 34 23.65 6.41 -10.25
N ILE A 35 23.97 7.71 -10.07
CA ILE A 35 23.24 8.56 -9.12
C ILE A 35 21.83 8.86 -9.64
N ILE A 36 21.69 9.19 -10.92
CA ILE A 36 20.39 9.46 -11.55
C ILE A 36 19.44 8.27 -11.37
N ILE A 37 19.92 7.07 -11.70
CA ILE A 37 19.13 5.83 -11.57
C ILE A 37 18.79 5.57 -10.11
N GLY A 38 19.75 5.67 -9.19
CA GLY A 38 19.54 5.42 -7.78
C GLY A 38 18.54 6.39 -7.14
N VAL A 39 18.67 7.69 -7.43
CA VAL A 39 17.76 8.72 -6.92
C VAL A 39 16.37 8.57 -7.54
N ALA A 40 16.28 8.33 -8.86
CA ALA A 40 15.00 8.09 -9.52
C ALA A 40 14.29 6.87 -8.94
N ALA A 41 15.01 5.76 -8.69
CA ALA A 41 14.44 4.58 -8.07
C ALA A 41 13.89 4.86 -6.68
N VAL A 42 14.63 5.59 -5.83
CA VAL A 42 14.15 5.97 -4.48
C VAL A 42 12.86 6.81 -4.58
N ILE A 43 12.82 7.81 -5.46
CA ILE A 43 11.62 8.65 -5.64
C ILE A 43 10.43 7.81 -6.13
N ILE A 44 10.63 6.93 -7.10
CA ILE A 44 9.56 6.06 -7.62
C ILE A 44 9.02 5.17 -6.51
N ILE A 45 9.90 4.48 -5.76
CA ILE A 45 9.51 3.54 -4.70
C ILE A 45 8.69 4.26 -3.62
N ILE A 46 9.18 5.40 -3.11
CA ILE A 46 8.49 6.13 -2.06
C ILE A 46 7.15 6.69 -2.59
N SER A 47 7.14 7.27 -3.81
CA SER A 47 5.91 7.87 -4.36
C SER A 47 4.81 6.83 -4.65
N LEU A 48 5.18 5.63 -5.09
CA LEU A 48 4.22 4.54 -5.29
C LEU A 48 3.78 3.95 -3.95
N GLY A 49 4.68 3.83 -2.98
CA GLY A 49 4.37 3.36 -1.63
C GLY A 49 3.38 4.29 -0.91
N ASP A 50 3.66 5.60 -0.88
CA ASP A 50 2.76 6.60 -0.32
C ASP A 50 1.40 6.62 -1.04
N GLY A 51 1.39 6.43 -2.37
CA GLY A 51 0.18 6.29 -3.17
C GLY A 51 -0.64 5.06 -2.78
N MET A 52 0.01 3.93 -2.54
CA MET A 52 -0.65 2.69 -2.12
C MET A 52 -1.21 2.78 -0.70
N GLN A 53 -0.46 3.38 0.24
CA GLN A 53 -0.96 3.63 1.60
C GLN A 53 -2.20 4.52 1.59
N LYS A 54 -2.20 5.58 0.75
CA LYS A 54 -3.36 6.45 0.59
C LYS A 54 -4.56 5.69 0.02
N LEU A 55 -4.37 4.95 -1.07
CA LEU A 55 -5.42 4.12 -1.67
C LEU A 55 -6.04 3.17 -0.64
N MET A 56 -5.22 2.51 0.18
CA MET A 56 -5.70 1.63 1.24
C MET A 56 -6.48 2.40 2.30
N SER A 57 -5.97 3.54 2.77
CA SER A 57 -6.68 4.36 3.75
C SER A 57 -8.05 4.80 3.24
N ASP A 58 -8.11 5.28 1.99
CA ASP A 58 -9.36 5.71 1.36
C ASP A 58 -10.34 4.54 1.23
N SER A 59 -9.87 3.34 0.84
CA SER A 59 -10.70 2.12 0.76
C SER A 59 -11.24 1.67 2.13
N PHE A 60 -10.45 1.81 3.20
CA PHE A 60 -10.92 1.48 4.55
C PHE A 60 -11.89 2.52 5.12
N ASP A 61 -11.75 3.79 4.75
CA ASP A 61 -12.72 4.81 5.15
C ASP A 61 -14.09 4.56 4.49
N GLU A 62 -14.14 4.02 3.28
CA GLU A 62 -15.36 3.57 2.61
C GLU A 62 -15.98 2.31 3.26
N LEU A 63 -15.17 1.42 3.81
CA LEU A 63 -15.63 0.18 4.46
C LEU A 63 -16.29 0.40 5.83
N GLY A 64 -16.18 1.59 6.41
CA GLY A 64 -16.67 1.92 7.76
C GLY A 64 -15.53 1.94 8.78
N ALA A 65 -15.21 3.14 9.26
CA ALA A 65 -14.08 3.37 10.18
C ALA A 65 -14.25 2.65 11.56
N ASN A 66 -15.45 2.19 11.88
CA ASN A 66 -15.82 1.60 13.17
C ASN A 66 -16.02 0.08 13.09
N LEU A 67 -15.66 -0.55 11.97
CA LEU A 67 -15.86 -1.98 11.76
C LEU A 67 -14.89 -2.80 12.63
N ILE A 68 -15.47 -3.80 13.31
CA ILE A 68 -14.73 -4.82 14.06
C ILE A 68 -15.09 -6.17 13.49
N GLN A 69 -14.11 -6.89 12.99
CA GLN A 69 -14.29 -8.23 12.47
C GLN A 69 -13.88 -9.25 13.52
N VAL A 70 -14.78 -10.21 13.77
CA VAL A 70 -14.55 -11.32 14.69
C VAL A 70 -14.59 -12.60 13.89
N THR A 71 -13.54 -13.39 13.97
CA THR A 71 -13.48 -14.73 13.39
C THR A 71 -13.34 -15.73 14.52
N VAL A 72 -14.27 -16.65 14.62
CA VAL A 72 -14.24 -17.72 15.61
C VAL A 72 -14.00 -19.03 14.87
N GLN A 73 -12.96 -19.73 15.24
CA GLN A 73 -12.68 -21.07 14.71
C GLN A 73 -13.24 -22.12 15.66
N SER A 74 -14.35 -22.73 15.27
CA SER A 74 -14.93 -23.84 16.04
C SER A 74 -14.02 -25.06 15.93
N SER A 75 -13.31 -25.37 17.01
CA SER A 75 -12.37 -26.50 17.11
C SER A 75 -12.95 -27.65 17.95
N GLY A 76 -14.25 -27.94 17.81
CA GLY A 76 -14.88 -29.05 18.52
C GLY A 76 -14.94 -28.85 20.06
N SER A 77 -14.91 -27.61 20.53
CA SER A 77 -15.18 -27.27 21.93
C SER A 77 -16.65 -27.55 22.24
N SER A 78 -16.93 -27.97 23.47
CA SER A 78 -18.26 -28.35 23.93
C SER A 78 -19.23 -27.17 24.05
N ARG A 79 -18.81 -25.95 23.75
CA ARG A 79 -19.60 -24.73 23.78
C ARG A 79 -19.26 -23.86 22.57
N GLU A 80 -20.21 -23.70 21.69
CA GLU A 80 -20.14 -22.77 20.56
C GLU A 80 -20.89 -21.50 20.95
N VAL A 81 -20.38 -20.34 20.49
CA VAL A 81 -21.10 -19.07 20.63
C VAL A 81 -22.23 -19.08 19.62
N ASP A 82 -23.45 -18.89 20.10
CA ASP A 82 -24.59 -18.72 19.23
C ASP A 82 -24.69 -17.27 18.75
N THR A 83 -25.34 -17.08 17.60
CA THR A 83 -25.61 -15.75 17.04
C THR A 83 -26.39 -14.87 18.04
N ASP A 84 -27.31 -15.46 18.80
CA ASP A 84 -28.07 -14.77 19.83
C ASP A 84 -27.19 -14.22 20.96
N ASP A 85 -26.11 -14.91 21.32
CA ASP A 85 -25.15 -14.43 22.30
C ASP A 85 -24.42 -13.16 21.83
N MET A 86 -24.17 -13.03 20.50
CA MET A 86 -23.55 -11.86 19.90
C MET A 86 -24.49 -10.65 19.88
N TYR A 87 -25.78 -10.87 19.60
CA TYR A 87 -26.80 -9.82 19.72
C TYR A 87 -26.95 -9.34 21.16
N ASP A 88 -26.99 -10.26 22.11
CA ASP A 88 -27.04 -9.99 23.55
C ASP A 88 -25.82 -9.15 24.01
N LEU A 89 -24.65 -9.39 23.42
CA LEU A 89 -23.43 -8.64 23.74
C LEU A 89 -23.56 -7.17 23.33
N VAL A 90 -24.13 -6.89 22.14
CA VAL A 90 -24.39 -5.53 21.66
C VAL A 90 -25.43 -4.84 22.54
N GLU A 91 -26.55 -5.52 22.84
CA GLU A 91 -27.61 -4.97 23.67
C GLU A 91 -27.14 -4.60 25.08
N LYS A 92 -26.23 -5.39 25.66
CA LYS A 92 -25.64 -5.14 27.00
C LYS A 92 -24.57 -4.03 26.99
N ASN A 93 -24.02 -3.66 25.81
CA ASN A 93 -22.97 -2.68 25.70
C ASN A 93 -23.25 -1.57 24.67
N PRO A 94 -24.41 -0.89 24.71
CA PRO A 94 -24.82 0.07 23.69
C PRO A 94 -23.94 1.34 23.63
N LYS A 95 -23.09 1.55 24.62
CA LYS A 95 -22.12 2.66 24.65
C LYS A 95 -20.94 2.43 23.70
N TYR A 96 -20.63 1.18 23.40
CA TYR A 96 -19.43 0.77 22.67
C TYR A 96 -19.76 0.08 21.34
N LEU A 97 -20.85 -0.67 21.29
CA LEU A 97 -21.29 -1.46 20.14
C LEU A 97 -22.67 -0.98 19.69
N THR A 98 -22.86 -0.81 18.39
CA THR A 98 -24.13 -0.34 17.80
C THR A 98 -24.89 -1.45 17.10
N ALA A 99 -24.18 -2.35 16.40
CA ALA A 99 -24.78 -3.39 15.59
C ALA A 99 -23.86 -4.60 15.47
N VAL A 100 -24.44 -5.76 15.15
CA VAL A 100 -23.70 -6.99 14.83
C VAL A 100 -24.39 -7.74 13.69
N SER A 101 -23.61 -8.31 12.80
CA SER A 101 -24.10 -9.19 11.75
C SER A 101 -23.20 -10.42 11.64
N PRO A 102 -23.76 -11.64 11.63
CA PRO A 102 -23.07 -12.78 11.08
C PRO A 102 -22.65 -12.49 9.64
N TYR A 103 -21.51 -12.97 9.22
CA TYR A 103 -20.98 -12.81 7.87
C TYR A 103 -20.53 -14.15 7.33
N ILE A 104 -21.34 -14.71 6.43
CA ILE A 104 -21.12 -16.05 5.88
C ILE A 104 -20.91 -15.94 4.38
N THR A 105 -19.71 -16.26 3.92
CA THR A 105 -19.43 -16.33 2.48
C THR A 105 -19.90 -17.67 1.91
N VAL A 106 -20.66 -17.62 0.83
CA VAL A 106 -21.07 -18.81 0.09
C VAL A 106 -20.06 -19.03 -1.05
N SER A 107 -19.17 -19.99 -0.87
CA SER A 107 -18.13 -20.30 -1.86
C SER A 107 -18.72 -21.05 -3.06
N SER A 108 -18.25 -20.70 -4.26
CA SER A 108 -18.62 -21.40 -5.51
C SER A 108 -20.13 -21.37 -5.85
N ALA A 109 -20.86 -20.37 -5.37
CA ALA A 109 -22.25 -20.22 -5.74
C ALA A 109 -22.41 -19.85 -7.22
N SER A 110 -23.25 -20.59 -7.95
CA SER A 110 -23.65 -20.19 -9.30
C SER A 110 -24.98 -19.45 -9.25
N ALA A 111 -25.04 -18.32 -9.93
CA ALA A 111 -26.24 -17.53 -10.08
C ALA A 111 -26.87 -17.79 -11.46
N ARG A 112 -28.21 -17.95 -11.48
CA ARG A 112 -28.98 -18.18 -12.70
C ARG A 112 -30.08 -17.13 -12.83
N THR A 113 -30.11 -16.48 -13.96
CA THR A 113 -31.15 -15.56 -14.38
C THR A 113 -32.00 -16.21 -15.49
N PRO A 114 -33.13 -15.64 -15.91
CA PRO A 114 -33.92 -16.18 -17.01
C PRO A 114 -33.19 -16.34 -18.35
N GLY A 115 -32.08 -15.64 -18.55
CA GLY A 115 -31.33 -15.64 -19.80
C GLY A 115 -29.93 -16.18 -19.72
N ASP A 116 -29.34 -16.27 -18.53
CA ASP A 116 -27.91 -16.59 -18.38
C ASP A 116 -27.59 -17.26 -17.05
N THR A 117 -26.43 -17.91 -17.02
CA THR A 117 -25.86 -18.48 -15.77
C THR A 117 -24.45 -17.92 -15.60
N PHE A 118 -24.19 -17.34 -14.43
CA PHE A 118 -22.91 -16.69 -14.12
C PHE A 118 -22.46 -16.99 -12.70
N THR A 119 -21.21 -16.74 -12.42
CA THR A 119 -20.66 -16.80 -11.07
C THR A 119 -20.47 -15.36 -10.57
N PRO A 120 -21.23 -14.93 -9.57
CA PRO A 120 -21.05 -13.60 -8.96
C PRO A 120 -19.71 -13.54 -8.24
N TYR A 121 -19.15 -12.35 -8.13
CA TYR A 121 -17.89 -12.16 -7.40
C TYR A 121 -18.01 -12.54 -5.94
N SER A 122 -19.14 -12.19 -5.31
CA SER A 122 -19.41 -12.53 -3.91
C SER A 122 -20.88 -12.86 -3.67
N VAL A 123 -21.11 -13.92 -2.89
CA VAL A 123 -22.42 -14.21 -2.31
C VAL A 123 -22.25 -14.29 -0.81
N VAL A 124 -22.94 -13.41 -0.08
CA VAL A 124 -22.78 -13.29 1.37
C VAL A 124 -24.13 -13.43 2.09
N GLY A 125 -24.10 -14.15 3.19
CA GLY A 125 -25.20 -14.25 4.14
C GLY A 125 -24.98 -13.33 5.32
N VAL A 126 -25.94 -12.43 5.58
CA VAL A 126 -25.82 -11.40 6.61
C VAL A 126 -27.16 -11.19 7.35
N SER A 127 -27.14 -10.38 8.41
CA SER A 127 -28.35 -9.91 9.08
C SER A 127 -28.87 -8.58 8.52
N GLU A 128 -29.94 -8.09 9.10
CA GLU A 128 -30.57 -6.81 8.75
C GLU A 128 -29.71 -5.60 9.02
N ASP A 129 -28.83 -5.65 10.03
CA ASP A 129 -27.99 -4.52 10.44
C ASP A 129 -26.72 -4.37 9.58
N TYR A 130 -26.49 -5.25 8.63
CA TYR A 130 -25.27 -5.24 7.82
C TYR A 130 -25.16 -4.01 6.92
N ASP A 131 -26.27 -3.43 6.47
CA ASP A 131 -26.24 -2.19 5.68
C ASP A 131 -25.75 -1.01 6.52
N GLU A 132 -26.13 -0.92 7.80
CA GLU A 132 -25.62 0.08 8.73
C GLU A 132 -24.12 -0.14 9.02
N ILE A 133 -23.73 -1.39 9.32
CA ILE A 133 -22.33 -1.78 9.61
C ILE A 133 -21.40 -1.40 8.46
N ARG A 134 -21.85 -1.61 7.22
CA ARG A 134 -21.07 -1.39 6.00
C ARG A 134 -21.39 -0.07 5.29
N ALA A 135 -22.22 0.77 5.91
CA ALA A 135 -22.71 2.02 5.32
C ALA A 135 -23.26 1.85 3.87
N LEU A 136 -23.94 0.71 3.61
CA LEU A 136 -24.50 0.42 2.30
C LEU A 136 -25.78 1.23 2.08
N THR A 137 -25.92 1.78 0.88
CA THR A 137 -27.11 2.52 0.48
C THR A 137 -27.92 1.71 -0.52
N VAL A 138 -29.21 1.58 -0.29
CA VAL A 138 -30.15 0.92 -1.21
C VAL A 138 -30.73 1.98 -2.16
N GLU A 139 -30.51 1.81 -3.47
CA GLU A 139 -31.05 2.72 -4.48
C GLU A 139 -32.51 2.45 -4.79
N GLN A 140 -32.86 1.16 -4.85
CA GLN A 140 -34.23 0.74 -5.17
C GLN A 140 -34.66 -0.40 -4.24
N GLY A 141 -35.88 -0.31 -3.72
CA GLY A 141 -36.44 -1.33 -2.84
C GLY A 141 -36.08 -1.15 -1.37
N ARG A 142 -35.71 -2.23 -0.71
CA ARG A 142 -35.32 -2.25 0.71
C ARG A 142 -34.15 -3.22 0.95
N PHE A 143 -33.46 -3.03 2.05
CA PHE A 143 -32.49 -4.02 2.55
C PHE A 143 -33.22 -5.20 3.21
N LEU A 144 -32.46 -6.19 3.69
CA LEU A 144 -33.01 -7.30 4.48
C LEU A 144 -33.68 -6.76 5.75
N GLN A 145 -34.71 -7.43 6.19
CA GLN A 145 -35.40 -7.12 7.44
C GLN A 145 -35.25 -8.29 8.42
N TYR A 146 -35.37 -8.01 9.70
CA TYR A 146 -35.32 -9.03 10.75
C TYR A 146 -36.23 -10.23 10.47
N VAL A 147 -37.45 -9.98 9.93
CA VAL A 147 -38.42 -11.05 9.58
C VAL A 147 -37.89 -11.94 8.45
N ASP A 148 -37.14 -11.39 7.51
CA ASP A 148 -36.53 -12.15 6.41
C ASP A 148 -35.49 -13.13 6.95
N VAL A 149 -34.69 -12.67 7.90
CA VAL A 149 -33.68 -13.47 8.57
C VAL A 149 -34.29 -14.53 9.46
N LEU A 150 -35.22 -14.12 10.35
CA LEU A 150 -35.86 -15.00 11.32
C LEU A 150 -36.64 -16.16 10.65
N ARG A 151 -37.30 -15.87 9.52
CA ARG A 151 -38.09 -16.86 8.78
C ARG A 151 -37.35 -17.53 7.64
N SER A 152 -36.05 -17.28 7.50
CA SER A 152 -35.22 -17.77 6.40
C SER A 152 -35.88 -17.55 5.03
N GLN A 153 -36.44 -16.34 4.82
CA GLN A 153 -37.14 -16.02 3.59
C GLN A 153 -36.18 -16.02 2.42
N LYS A 154 -36.60 -16.56 1.28
CA LYS A 154 -35.82 -16.60 0.06
C LYS A 154 -35.85 -15.26 -0.68
N VAL A 155 -35.27 -14.24 -0.05
CA VAL A 155 -35.10 -12.91 -0.59
C VAL A 155 -33.63 -12.57 -0.70
N CYS A 156 -33.31 -11.66 -1.61
CA CYS A 156 -31.92 -11.18 -1.77
C CYS A 156 -31.89 -9.71 -2.12
N VAL A 157 -30.77 -9.07 -1.77
CA VAL A 157 -30.36 -7.75 -2.24
C VAL A 157 -29.19 -7.95 -3.19
N ILE A 158 -29.19 -7.28 -4.33
CA ILE A 158 -28.14 -7.41 -5.34
C ILE A 158 -27.42 -6.09 -5.55
N GLY A 159 -26.17 -6.18 -5.96
CA GLY A 159 -25.38 -5.01 -6.36
C GLY A 159 -25.83 -4.42 -7.69
N SER A 160 -25.48 -3.16 -7.94
CA SER A 160 -25.88 -2.42 -9.14
C SER A 160 -25.40 -3.06 -10.43
N TYR A 161 -24.21 -3.66 -10.44
CA TYR A 161 -23.66 -4.37 -11.60
C TYR A 161 -24.60 -5.51 -12.07
N ILE A 162 -25.01 -6.38 -11.15
CA ILE A 162 -25.89 -7.51 -11.48
C ILE A 162 -27.24 -7.01 -12.03
N SER A 163 -27.77 -5.94 -11.43
CA SER A 163 -29.02 -5.33 -11.90
C SER A 163 -28.90 -4.79 -13.33
N LYS A 164 -27.81 -4.09 -13.66
CA LYS A 164 -27.60 -3.51 -14.98
C LYS A 164 -27.31 -4.57 -16.03
N GLU A 165 -26.38 -5.48 -15.77
CA GLU A 165 -25.89 -6.46 -16.74
C GLU A 165 -26.94 -7.53 -17.07
N TYR A 166 -27.61 -8.09 -16.06
CA TYR A 166 -28.49 -9.24 -16.25
C TYR A 166 -30.00 -8.90 -16.26
N TYR A 167 -30.37 -7.71 -15.80
CA TYR A 167 -31.78 -7.29 -15.72
C TYR A 167 -32.06 -5.94 -16.40
N ASN A 168 -31.08 -5.35 -17.10
CA ASN A 168 -31.20 -4.04 -17.73
C ASN A 168 -31.68 -2.94 -16.78
N GLY A 169 -31.22 -2.96 -15.53
CA GLY A 169 -31.59 -2.01 -14.48
C GLY A 169 -32.97 -2.22 -13.84
N ASN A 170 -33.72 -3.23 -14.24
CA ASN A 170 -35.06 -3.52 -13.73
C ASN A 170 -35.12 -4.90 -13.06
N ALA A 171 -34.41 -5.06 -11.96
CA ALA A 171 -34.27 -6.32 -11.22
C ALA A 171 -35.26 -6.46 -10.07
N LEU A 172 -35.78 -5.35 -9.52
CA LEU A 172 -36.63 -5.37 -8.36
C LEU A 172 -37.86 -6.23 -8.55
N GLY A 173 -38.16 -7.12 -7.59
CA GLY A 173 -39.26 -8.06 -7.64
C GLY A 173 -39.07 -9.27 -8.56
N LYS A 174 -37.98 -9.34 -9.32
CA LYS A 174 -37.66 -10.52 -10.13
C LYS A 174 -36.96 -11.58 -9.28
N THR A 175 -36.82 -12.77 -9.87
CA THR A 175 -36.17 -13.91 -9.22
C THR A 175 -34.78 -14.16 -9.76
N ILE A 176 -33.86 -14.54 -8.89
CA ILE A 176 -32.52 -15.05 -9.21
C ILE A 176 -32.35 -16.42 -8.58
N GLY A 177 -31.85 -17.38 -9.35
CA GLY A 177 -31.52 -18.71 -8.84
C GLY A 177 -30.10 -18.70 -8.25
N LEU A 178 -29.93 -19.21 -7.04
CA LEU A 178 -28.61 -19.43 -6.42
C LEU A 178 -28.48 -20.91 -6.08
N SER A 179 -27.54 -21.60 -6.71
CA SER A 179 -27.23 -23.01 -6.46
C SER A 179 -28.49 -23.88 -6.33
N GLY A 180 -29.47 -23.67 -7.22
CA GLY A 180 -30.73 -24.44 -7.28
C GLY A 180 -31.91 -23.89 -6.49
N TYR A 181 -31.73 -22.84 -5.69
CA TYR A 181 -32.80 -22.16 -4.96
C TYR A 181 -33.14 -20.82 -5.60
N ASN A 182 -34.44 -20.48 -5.64
CA ASN A 182 -34.89 -19.20 -6.20
C ASN A 182 -35.07 -18.16 -5.10
N TYR A 183 -34.47 -16.99 -5.27
CA TYR A 183 -34.59 -15.84 -4.37
C TYR A 183 -35.27 -14.69 -5.10
N THR A 184 -36.14 -13.97 -4.37
CA THR A 184 -36.76 -12.75 -4.89
C THR A 184 -35.90 -11.55 -4.58
N ILE A 185 -35.61 -10.72 -5.56
CA ILE A 185 -34.82 -9.49 -5.41
C ILE A 185 -35.69 -8.43 -4.76
N VAL A 186 -35.38 -8.05 -3.51
CA VAL A 186 -36.11 -7.05 -2.72
C VAL A 186 -35.41 -5.70 -2.65
N GLY A 187 -34.15 -5.65 -3.01
CA GLY A 187 -33.38 -4.41 -3.07
C GLY A 187 -32.25 -4.45 -4.06
N ILE A 188 -31.85 -3.28 -4.49
CA ILE A 188 -30.70 -3.04 -5.36
C ILE A 188 -29.83 -1.99 -4.68
N LEU A 189 -28.54 -2.30 -4.45
CA LEU A 189 -27.60 -1.37 -3.85
C LEU A 189 -27.27 -0.23 -4.82
N SER A 190 -26.97 0.93 -4.26
CA SER A 190 -26.45 2.05 -5.03
C SER A 190 -25.11 1.67 -5.65
N GLU A 191 -24.83 2.25 -6.82
CA GLU A 191 -23.57 2.06 -7.51
C GLU A 191 -22.42 2.66 -6.71
N SER A 192 -21.39 1.84 -6.44
CA SER A 192 -20.09 2.39 -6.06
C SER A 192 -19.39 2.93 -7.32
N ALA A 193 -18.30 3.69 -7.17
CA ALA A 193 -17.74 4.55 -8.22
C ALA A 193 -17.57 3.90 -9.61
N GLU A 194 -17.43 2.57 -9.71
CA GLU A 194 -17.40 1.86 -10.99
C GLU A 194 -18.01 0.45 -10.91
N SER A 195 -19.22 0.33 -11.38
CA SER A 195 -19.96 -0.94 -11.47
C SER A 195 -19.41 -1.82 -12.58
N ARG A 196 -18.61 -2.84 -12.23
CA ARG A 196 -17.97 -3.79 -13.15
C ARG A 196 -18.09 -5.22 -12.65
N LYS A 197 -17.82 -6.16 -13.56
CA LYS A 197 -17.62 -7.56 -13.18
C LYS A 197 -16.44 -7.68 -12.20
N SER A 198 -16.64 -8.44 -11.14
CA SER A 198 -15.67 -8.64 -10.05
C SER A 198 -15.38 -7.39 -9.22
N SER A 199 -16.29 -6.41 -9.19
CA SER A 199 -16.28 -5.27 -8.27
C SER A 199 -17.13 -5.53 -7.02
N ALA A 200 -17.12 -4.59 -6.08
CA ALA A 200 -18.01 -4.62 -4.91
C ALA A 200 -19.49 -4.63 -5.29
N ASP A 201 -19.84 -4.16 -6.50
CA ASP A 201 -21.19 -4.14 -7.04
C ASP A 201 -21.63 -5.47 -7.68
N ASP A 202 -20.71 -6.43 -7.81
CA ASP A 202 -20.99 -7.81 -8.25
C ASP A 202 -21.23 -8.73 -7.04
N VAL A 203 -22.19 -8.37 -6.21
CA VAL A 203 -22.52 -9.03 -4.94
C VAL A 203 -23.99 -9.43 -4.88
N ILE A 204 -24.25 -10.58 -4.25
CA ILE A 204 -25.59 -11.03 -3.88
C ILE A 204 -25.62 -11.22 -2.37
N ILE A 205 -26.52 -10.50 -1.70
CA ILE A 205 -26.70 -10.52 -0.25
C ILE A 205 -27.98 -11.27 0.06
N ILE A 206 -27.88 -12.28 0.91
CA ILE A 206 -29.00 -13.11 1.37
C ILE A 206 -29.04 -13.17 2.90
N PRO A 207 -30.15 -13.56 3.53
CA PRO A 207 -30.18 -13.84 4.97
C PRO A 207 -29.12 -14.89 5.35
N TYR A 208 -28.39 -14.67 6.47
CA TYR A 208 -27.32 -15.59 6.89
C TYR A 208 -27.82 -17.02 7.13
N THR A 209 -29.06 -17.17 7.57
CA THR A 209 -29.72 -18.47 7.77
C THR A 209 -29.83 -19.27 6.46
N ASN A 210 -30.08 -18.58 5.35
CA ASN A 210 -30.08 -19.19 4.02
C ASN A 210 -28.66 -19.53 3.53
N ALA A 211 -27.67 -18.68 3.85
CA ALA A 211 -26.27 -18.94 3.48
C ALA A 211 -25.71 -20.17 4.21
N GLN A 212 -26.06 -20.38 5.47
CA GLN A 212 -25.72 -21.59 6.22
C GLN A 212 -26.28 -22.85 5.54
N GLN A 213 -27.57 -22.79 5.14
CA GLN A 213 -28.21 -23.90 4.43
C GLN A 213 -27.55 -24.17 3.09
N LEU A 214 -27.21 -23.15 2.32
CA LEU A 214 -26.51 -23.29 1.04
C LEU A 214 -25.12 -23.91 1.22
N ASN A 215 -24.31 -23.43 2.18
CA ASN A 215 -23.00 -24.00 2.46
C ASN A 215 -23.08 -25.46 2.90
N SER A 216 -24.06 -25.81 3.74
CA SER A 216 -24.28 -27.20 4.16
C SER A 216 -24.65 -28.11 2.98
N ALA A 217 -25.50 -27.62 2.06
CA ALA A 217 -25.87 -28.36 0.86
C ALA A 217 -24.69 -28.54 -0.11
N LEU A 218 -23.91 -27.49 -0.34
CA LEU A 218 -22.71 -27.53 -1.22
C LEU A 218 -21.60 -28.41 -0.64
N SER A 219 -21.44 -28.45 0.69
CA SER A 219 -20.46 -29.31 1.37
C SER A 219 -20.83 -30.78 1.29
N SER A 220 -22.10 -31.14 1.31
CA SER A 220 -22.56 -32.51 1.21
C SER A 220 -22.37 -33.10 -0.20
N ASP A 221 -22.45 -32.29 -1.26
CA ASP A 221 -22.18 -32.72 -2.63
C ASP A 221 -20.70 -33.02 -2.89
N THR A 222 -19.80 -32.37 -2.13
CA THR A 222 -18.34 -32.57 -2.25
C THR A 222 -17.84 -33.73 -1.37
N ALA A 223 -18.56 -34.13 -0.34
CA ALA A 223 -18.20 -35.21 0.60
C ALA A 223 -18.31 -36.63 0.05
N GLY A 224 -18.70 -36.79 -1.22
CA GLY A 224 -18.72 -38.08 -1.93
C GLY A 224 -17.34 -38.68 -2.27
N ALA A 225 -16.24 -38.00 -1.99
CA ALA A 225 -14.87 -38.47 -2.24
C ALA A 225 -14.01 -38.40 -0.96
N GLY A 226 -14.24 -39.36 -0.07
CA GLY A 226 -13.22 -40.00 0.80
C GLY A 226 -12.13 -39.15 1.43
N ALA A 227 -12.42 -38.02 2.05
CA ALA A 227 -11.48 -37.38 2.96
C ALA A 227 -12.22 -37.05 4.27
N GLY A 228 -11.88 -37.81 5.34
CA GLY A 228 -12.22 -37.46 6.71
C GLY A 228 -11.49 -36.19 7.13
N GLY A 229 -11.82 -35.08 6.48
CA GLY A 229 -11.33 -33.76 6.86
C GLY A 229 -12.17 -33.25 8.03
N MET A 230 -11.52 -32.87 9.13
CA MET A 230 -12.14 -32.05 10.16
C MET A 230 -12.71 -30.81 9.48
N SER A 231 -14.06 -30.72 9.47
CA SER A 231 -14.75 -29.51 9.01
C SER A 231 -14.53 -28.45 10.06
N PHE A 232 -13.57 -27.60 9.86
CA PHE A 232 -13.46 -26.38 10.66
C PHE A 232 -14.53 -25.42 10.14
N SER A 233 -15.57 -25.17 10.90
CA SER A 233 -16.46 -24.06 10.63
C SER A 233 -15.79 -22.79 11.16
N MET A 234 -15.62 -21.80 10.31
CA MET A 234 -15.23 -20.46 10.70
C MET A 234 -16.49 -19.61 10.74
N ASP A 235 -16.88 -19.18 11.91
CA ASP A 235 -17.97 -18.24 12.06
C ASP A 235 -17.40 -16.82 12.13
N ASN A 236 -17.79 -16.01 11.17
CA ASN A 236 -17.37 -14.62 11.10
C ASN A 236 -18.55 -13.72 11.52
N TYR A 237 -18.23 -12.75 12.35
CA TYR A 237 -19.16 -11.71 12.75
C TYR A 237 -18.57 -10.34 12.45
N MET A 238 -19.40 -9.42 12.01
CA MET A 238 -19.04 -8.02 11.83
C MET A 238 -19.80 -7.19 12.84
N PHE A 239 -19.07 -6.39 13.62
CA PHE A 239 -19.63 -5.46 14.59
C PHE A 239 -19.37 -4.03 14.13
N SER A 240 -20.27 -3.13 14.47
CA SER A 240 -20.05 -1.70 14.39
C SER A 240 -19.80 -1.14 15.78
N GLY A 241 -18.70 -0.42 15.94
CA GLY A 241 -18.43 0.36 17.14
C GLY A 241 -19.08 1.74 17.07
N THR A 242 -19.31 2.37 18.23
CA THR A 242 -19.93 3.69 18.31
C THR A 242 -19.03 4.79 17.71
N SER A 243 -17.73 4.64 17.81
CA SER A 243 -16.75 5.59 17.24
C SER A 243 -15.39 4.94 17.06
N LYS A 244 -14.54 5.58 16.24
CA LYS A 244 -13.15 5.18 16.02
C LYS A 244 -12.34 5.16 17.32
N ASP A 245 -12.59 6.12 18.21
CA ASP A 245 -11.89 6.24 19.50
C ASP A 245 -12.27 5.16 20.51
N THR A 246 -13.47 4.59 20.38
CA THR A 246 -13.94 3.50 21.24
C THR A 246 -13.62 2.11 20.70
N ALA A 247 -13.07 2.00 19.49
CA ALA A 247 -12.81 0.71 18.83
C ALA A 247 -11.95 -0.25 19.68
N THR A 248 -10.91 0.25 20.34
CA THR A 248 -10.07 -0.55 21.26
C THR A 248 -10.85 -1.06 22.48
N ALA A 249 -11.73 -0.22 23.02
CA ALA A 249 -12.58 -0.63 24.18
C ALA A 249 -13.65 -1.63 23.72
N SER A 250 -14.23 -1.45 22.55
CA SER A 250 -15.19 -2.37 21.92
C SER A 250 -14.57 -3.74 21.69
N ARG A 251 -13.33 -3.75 21.15
CA ARG A 251 -12.54 -4.97 20.99
C ARG A 251 -12.36 -5.69 22.33
N GLY A 252 -11.89 -4.98 23.38
CA GLY A 252 -11.67 -5.58 24.70
C GLY A 252 -12.92 -6.18 25.34
N ILE A 253 -14.10 -5.62 25.05
CA ILE A 253 -15.40 -6.17 25.50
C ILE A 253 -15.68 -7.49 24.77
N ILE A 254 -15.50 -7.54 23.46
CA ILE A 254 -15.70 -8.74 22.65
C ILE A 254 -14.71 -9.85 23.07
N GLU A 255 -13.42 -9.51 23.21
CA GLU A 255 -12.40 -10.45 23.68
C GLU A 255 -12.73 -11.02 25.07
N THR A 256 -13.10 -10.16 26.02
CA THR A 256 -13.49 -10.60 27.39
C THR A 256 -14.70 -11.54 27.35
N PHE A 257 -15.63 -11.34 26.43
CA PHE A 257 -16.77 -12.24 26.25
C PHE A 257 -16.32 -13.57 25.67
N LEU A 258 -15.51 -13.56 24.61
CA LEU A 258 -15.01 -14.77 23.97
C LEU A 258 -14.10 -15.59 24.88
N ASP A 259 -13.25 -14.94 25.70
CA ASP A 259 -12.42 -15.59 26.72
C ASP A 259 -13.25 -16.37 27.75
N LYS A 260 -14.42 -15.85 28.12
CA LYS A 260 -15.34 -16.56 29.04
C LYS A 260 -15.93 -17.81 28.41
N VAL A 261 -16.10 -17.84 27.10
CA VAL A 261 -16.70 -18.96 26.38
C VAL A 261 -15.65 -19.99 25.99
N TYR A 262 -14.55 -19.55 25.41
CA TYR A 262 -13.52 -20.41 24.83
C TYR A 262 -12.28 -20.57 25.70
N GLY A 263 -12.09 -19.74 26.74
CA GLY A 263 -10.85 -19.66 27.54
C GLY A 263 -9.76 -18.83 26.85
N GLU A 264 -8.67 -18.55 27.58
CA GLU A 264 -7.55 -17.72 27.10
C GLU A 264 -6.81 -18.32 25.88
N ASP A 265 -6.92 -19.63 25.67
CA ASP A 265 -6.35 -20.34 24.50
C ASP A 265 -7.38 -20.53 23.38
N GLY A 266 -8.49 -19.81 23.40
CA GLY A 266 -9.56 -19.91 22.41
C GLY A 266 -9.11 -19.53 21.01
N ASN A 267 -9.48 -20.33 20.00
CA ASN A 267 -9.20 -20.04 18.60
C ASN A 267 -10.19 -19.00 18.05
N TYR A 268 -10.00 -17.74 18.44
CA TYR A 268 -10.73 -16.62 17.88
C TYR A 268 -9.78 -15.48 17.55
N MET A 269 -10.19 -14.60 16.65
CA MET A 269 -9.46 -13.40 16.25
C MET A 269 -10.43 -12.23 16.20
N VAL A 270 -10.09 -11.16 16.90
CA VAL A 270 -10.84 -9.88 16.88
C VAL A 270 -9.91 -8.82 16.29
N VAL A 271 -10.32 -8.24 15.17
CA VAL A 271 -9.52 -7.23 14.45
C VAL A 271 -10.38 -6.01 14.18
N THR A 272 -9.90 -4.84 14.55
CA THR A 272 -10.52 -3.56 14.19
C THR A 272 -10.02 -3.09 12.82
N SER A 273 -10.82 -2.27 12.10
CA SER A 273 -10.38 -1.65 10.85
C SER A 273 -9.07 -0.85 11.02
N ALA A 274 -8.90 -0.18 12.16
CA ALA A 274 -7.68 0.57 12.47
C ALA A 274 -6.45 -0.34 12.57
N GLU A 275 -6.57 -1.47 13.26
CA GLU A 275 -5.46 -2.44 13.38
C GLU A 275 -5.14 -3.10 12.04
N MET A 276 -6.15 -3.37 11.23
CA MET A 276 -5.95 -3.92 9.89
C MET A 276 -5.18 -2.93 8.99
N LEU A 277 -5.52 -1.63 9.07
CA LEU A 277 -4.76 -0.57 8.42
C LEU A 277 -3.31 -0.49 8.93
N ASP A 278 -3.10 -0.56 10.24
CA ASP A 278 -1.76 -0.52 10.84
C ASP A 278 -0.91 -1.73 10.42
N MET A 279 -1.51 -2.91 10.35
CA MET A 279 -0.83 -4.10 9.84
C MET A 279 -0.43 -3.94 8.37
N MET A 280 -1.33 -3.43 7.53
CA MET A 280 -1.06 -3.17 6.12
C MET A 280 0.01 -2.09 5.93
N ASN A 281 -0.07 -0.99 6.69
CA ASN A 281 0.94 0.07 6.67
C ASN A 281 2.31 -0.48 7.09
N THR A 282 2.38 -1.28 8.15
CA THR A 282 3.61 -1.93 8.60
C THR A 282 4.20 -2.85 7.53
N MET A 283 3.36 -3.61 6.83
CA MET A 283 3.79 -4.46 5.73
C MET A 283 4.34 -3.63 4.57
N MET A 284 3.66 -2.54 4.20
CA MET A 284 4.12 -1.61 3.16
C MET A 284 5.42 -0.92 3.54
N ASP A 285 5.54 -0.44 4.77
CA ASP A 285 6.78 0.18 5.27
C ASP A 285 7.95 -0.80 5.21
N THR A 286 7.72 -2.05 5.61
CA THR A 286 8.75 -3.11 5.53
C THR A 286 9.19 -3.35 4.07
N MET A 287 8.24 -3.46 3.14
CA MET A 287 8.56 -3.57 1.71
C MET A 287 9.32 -2.35 1.21
N MET A 288 8.89 -1.14 1.57
CA MET A 288 9.57 0.10 1.16
C MET A 288 11.00 0.14 1.68
N VAL A 289 11.25 -0.24 2.94
CA VAL A 289 12.61 -0.30 3.51
C VAL A 289 13.50 -1.24 2.70
N VAL A 290 13.03 -2.43 2.35
CA VAL A 290 13.79 -3.39 1.53
C VAL A 290 14.09 -2.81 0.14
N LEU A 291 13.10 -2.23 -0.52
CA LEU A 291 13.28 -1.67 -1.86
C LEU A 291 14.21 -0.45 -1.85
N VAL A 292 14.09 0.43 -0.85
CA VAL A 292 14.99 1.59 -0.67
C VAL A 292 16.42 1.13 -0.35
N ALA A 293 16.61 0.04 0.40
CA ALA A 293 17.92 -0.55 0.62
C ALA A 293 18.56 -1.03 -0.69
N ILE A 294 17.79 -1.66 -1.58
CA ILE A 294 18.26 -2.08 -2.93
C ILE A 294 18.63 -0.85 -3.76
N ALA A 295 17.79 0.19 -3.76
CA ALA A 295 18.11 1.45 -4.46
C ALA A 295 19.36 2.12 -3.86
N GLY A 296 19.56 2.01 -2.55
CA GLY A 296 20.77 2.47 -1.85
C GLY A 296 22.05 1.81 -2.35
N ILE A 297 22.00 0.51 -2.66
CA ILE A 297 23.14 -0.20 -3.28
C ILE A 297 23.47 0.42 -4.65
N SER A 298 22.46 0.74 -5.46
CA SER A 298 22.65 1.43 -6.74
C SER A 298 23.33 2.80 -6.58
N LEU A 299 22.94 3.55 -5.55
CA LEU A 299 23.57 4.82 -5.18
C LEU A 299 25.04 4.65 -4.76
N LEU A 300 25.35 3.60 -3.99
CA LEU A 300 26.73 3.27 -3.61
C LEU A 300 27.59 2.95 -4.84
N VAL A 301 27.07 2.17 -5.78
CA VAL A 301 27.75 1.87 -7.05
C VAL A 301 27.99 3.15 -7.84
N GLY A 302 27.00 4.05 -7.91
CA GLY A 302 27.16 5.39 -8.50
C GLY A 302 28.24 6.21 -7.80
N GLY A 303 28.31 6.16 -6.47
CA GLY A 303 29.37 6.79 -5.66
C GLY A 303 30.78 6.24 -5.96
N ILE A 304 30.93 4.93 -6.12
CA ILE A 304 32.18 4.31 -6.54
C ILE A 304 32.58 4.79 -7.94
N GLY A 305 31.61 4.98 -8.85
CA GLY A 305 31.82 5.59 -10.16
C GLY A 305 32.39 7.00 -10.06
N ILE A 306 31.85 7.84 -9.17
CA ILE A 306 32.42 9.18 -8.88
C ILE A 306 33.84 9.07 -8.36
N MET A 307 34.11 8.19 -7.39
CA MET A 307 35.43 7.99 -6.82
C MET A 307 36.46 7.63 -7.89
N ASN A 308 36.14 6.68 -8.78
CA ASN A 308 37.05 6.24 -9.83
C ASN A 308 37.39 7.36 -10.81
N ILE A 309 36.41 8.14 -11.23
CA ILE A 309 36.61 9.26 -12.15
C ILE A 309 37.39 10.39 -11.50
N MET A 310 37.11 10.67 -10.23
CA MET A 310 37.84 11.66 -9.46
C MET A 310 39.32 11.25 -9.30
N LEU A 311 39.62 9.95 -9.11
CA LEU A 311 41.00 9.46 -9.07
C LEU A 311 41.73 9.68 -10.40
N VAL A 312 41.07 9.42 -11.52
CA VAL A 312 41.63 9.70 -12.87
C VAL A 312 41.81 11.21 -13.06
N SER A 313 40.81 12.04 -12.68
CA SER A 313 40.91 13.50 -12.77
C SER A 313 42.08 14.07 -11.94
N VAL A 314 42.31 13.52 -10.74
CA VAL A 314 43.47 13.91 -9.90
C VAL A 314 44.77 13.56 -10.59
N SER A 315 44.89 12.39 -11.22
CA SER A 315 46.12 12.00 -11.94
C SER A 315 46.35 12.86 -13.18
N GLU A 316 45.34 13.16 -13.98
CA GLU A 316 45.41 14.05 -15.14
C GLU A 316 45.80 15.48 -14.76
N ARG A 317 45.42 15.97 -13.57
CA ARG A 317 45.70 17.34 -13.08
C ARG A 317 46.84 17.39 -12.07
N THR A 318 47.68 16.35 -11.97
CA THR A 318 48.76 16.26 -10.98
C THR A 318 49.73 17.46 -11.07
N ARG A 319 50.13 17.87 -12.26
CA ARG A 319 51.03 19.00 -12.50
C ARG A 319 50.38 20.34 -12.08
N GLU A 320 49.09 20.54 -12.38
CA GLU A 320 48.35 21.74 -11.98
C GLU A 320 48.24 21.84 -10.45
N ILE A 321 47.98 20.72 -9.76
CA ILE A 321 47.96 20.65 -8.30
C ILE A 321 49.36 20.97 -7.73
N GLY A 322 50.41 20.46 -8.36
CA GLY A 322 51.80 20.77 -7.99
C GLY A 322 52.13 22.26 -8.07
N ILE A 323 51.76 22.93 -9.17
CA ILE A 323 51.94 24.37 -9.36
C ILE A 323 51.20 25.16 -8.28
N ARG A 324 49.92 24.84 -8.01
CA ARG A 324 49.14 25.53 -6.97
C ARG A 324 49.78 25.39 -5.59
N LYS A 325 50.27 24.20 -5.24
CA LYS A 325 50.95 23.96 -3.97
C LYS A 325 52.29 24.69 -3.87
N SER A 326 53.04 24.78 -4.96
CA SER A 326 54.29 25.55 -5.00
C SER A 326 54.05 27.05 -4.82
N LEU A 327 52.84 27.55 -5.22
CA LEU A 327 52.42 28.92 -5.01
C LEU A 327 51.76 29.16 -3.60
N GLY A 328 51.80 28.13 -2.71
CA GLY A 328 51.38 28.26 -1.32
C GLY A 328 49.95 27.82 -1.01
N ALA A 329 49.24 27.13 -1.92
CA ALA A 329 47.91 26.58 -1.64
C ALA A 329 47.94 25.52 -0.51
N LYS A 330 47.07 25.70 0.48
CA LYS A 330 47.00 24.79 1.62
C LYS A 330 46.31 23.48 1.22
N ARG A 331 46.65 22.39 1.91
CA ARG A 331 46.01 21.07 1.70
C ARG A 331 44.48 21.11 1.81
N ARG A 332 43.96 21.98 2.67
CA ARG A 332 42.53 22.16 2.88
C ARG A 332 41.84 22.76 1.64
N ASP A 333 42.54 23.67 0.93
CA ASP A 333 41.97 24.35 -0.24
C ASP A 333 41.85 23.39 -1.42
N ILE A 334 42.93 22.61 -1.68
CA ILE A 334 42.91 21.56 -2.70
C ILE A 334 41.83 20.51 -2.41
N ARG A 335 41.75 20.01 -1.16
CA ARG A 335 40.74 19.05 -0.75
C ARG A 335 39.32 19.60 -0.92
N GLY A 336 39.09 20.85 -0.47
CA GLY A 336 37.78 21.51 -0.58
C GLY A 336 37.32 21.63 -2.03
N GLN A 337 38.23 22.00 -2.95
CA GLN A 337 37.90 22.10 -4.36
C GLN A 337 37.38 20.77 -4.95
N PHE A 338 38.06 19.65 -4.71
CA PHE A 338 37.64 18.37 -5.21
C PHE A 338 36.37 17.84 -4.57
N ILE A 339 36.13 18.12 -3.26
CA ILE A 339 34.87 17.79 -2.58
C ILE A 339 33.71 18.58 -3.18
N ILE A 340 33.91 19.88 -3.46
CA ILE A 340 32.87 20.71 -4.09
C ILE A 340 32.58 20.19 -5.51
N GLU A 341 33.61 19.79 -6.27
CA GLU A 341 33.45 19.24 -7.61
C GLU A 341 32.60 17.93 -7.57
N ALA A 342 32.91 16.99 -6.67
CA ALA A 342 32.16 15.76 -6.49
C ALA A 342 30.72 16.02 -6.00
N GLY A 343 30.56 16.90 -5.01
CA GLY A 343 29.25 17.30 -4.48
C GLY A 343 28.36 17.98 -5.53
N THR A 344 28.94 18.83 -6.37
CA THR A 344 28.22 19.50 -7.47
C THR A 344 27.77 18.49 -8.52
N THR A 345 28.64 17.54 -8.90
CA THR A 345 28.29 16.47 -9.86
C THR A 345 27.14 15.64 -9.33
N SER A 346 27.19 15.26 -8.05
CA SER A 346 26.10 14.50 -7.41
C SER A 346 24.81 15.29 -7.28
N ALA A 347 24.91 16.59 -6.95
CA ALA A 347 23.73 17.45 -6.84
C ALA A 347 23.02 17.58 -8.19
N ILE A 348 23.76 17.76 -9.28
CA ILE A 348 23.18 17.83 -10.63
C ILE A 348 22.57 16.47 -11.00
N GLY A 349 23.31 15.37 -10.78
CA GLY A 349 22.79 14.02 -11.01
C GLY A 349 21.53 13.72 -10.18
N GLY A 350 21.54 14.14 -8.91
CA GLY A 350 20.38 14.04 -8.01
C GLY A 350 19.17 14.84 -8.48
N LEU A 351 19.36 16.08 -8.92
CA LEU A 351 18.26 16.91 -9.48
C LEU A 351 17.67 16.28 -10.74
N ILE A 352 18.50 15.81 -11.65
CA ILE A 352 18.03 15.10 -12.85
C ILE A 352 17.31 13.82 -12.46
N GLY A 353 17.85 13.06 -11.50
CA GLY A 353 17.22 11.84 -10.95
C GLY A 353 15.85 12.10 -10.32
N ILE A 354 15.71 13.20 -9.58
CA ILE A 354 14.42 13.63 -8.99
C ILE A 354 13.41 13.92 -10.09
N VAL A 355 13.77 14.71 -11.10
CA VAL A 355 12.85 15.05 -12.20
C VAL A 355 12.42 13.79 -12.96
N LEU A 356 13.38 12.93 -13.31
CA LEU A 356 13.08 11.65 -13.96
C LEU A 356 12.24 10.73 -13.07
N GLY A 357 12.57 10.65 -11.78
CA GLY A 357 11.83 9.85 -10.80
C GLY A 357 10.37 10.29 -10.69
N ILE A 358 10.10 11.59 -10.61
CA ILE A 358 8.74 12.15 -10.57
C ILE A 358 7.97 11.83 -11.86
N VAL A 359 8.60 12.02 -13.03
CA VAL A 359 7.96 11.71 -14.31
C VAL A 359 7.63 10.23 -14.42
N LEU A 360 8.59 9.36 -14.09
CA LEU A 360 8.40 7.92 -14.13
C LEU A 360 7.41 7.41 -13.08
N ALA A 361 7.39 8.00 -11.87
CA ALA A 361 6.41 7.65 -10.84
C ALA A 361 4.98 7.98 -11.29
N LYS A 362 4.77 9.16 -11.89
CA LYS A 362 3.47 9.53 -12.45
C LYS A 362 3.06 8.61 -13.60
N LEU A 363 3.98 8.31 -14.50
CA LEU A 363 3.71 7.38 -15.62
C LEU A 363 3.39 5.97 -15.11
N ALA A 364 4.12 5.47 -14.11
CA ALA A 364 3.85 4.19 -13.49
C ALA A 364 2.50 4.21 -12.76
N GLY A 365 2.17 5.30 -12.06
CA GLY A 365 0.87 5.49 -11.41
C GLY A 365 -0.29 5.37 -12.40
N THR A 366 -0.24 6.07 -13.53
CA THR A 366 -1.28 5.98 -14.57
C THR A 366 -1.37 4.60 -15.23
N LEU A 367 -0.25 3.88 -15.35
CA LEU A 367 -0.27 2.51 -15.86
C LEU A 367 -0.88 1.54 -14.85
N ILE A 368 -0.55 1.68 -13.57
CA ILE A 368 -1.11 0.87 -12.48
C ILE A 368 -2.61 1.13 -12.38
N ASP A 369 -3.03 2.39 -12.41
CA ASP A 369 -4.44 2.78 -12.41
C ASP A 369 -5.20 2.14 -13.58
N GLY A 370 -4.66 2.20 -14.78
CA GLY A 370 -5.23 1.54 -15.96
C GLY A 370 -5.28 0.00 -15.89
N MET A 371 -4.38 -0.63 -15.12
CA MET A 371 -4.38 -2.08 -14.89
C MET A 371 -5.28 -2.47 -13.70
N MET A 372 -5.34 -1.62 -12.67
CA MET A 372 -6.15 -1.82 -11.48
C MET A 372 -7.58 -1.29 -11.62
N SER A 373 -7.98 -0.81 -12.80
CA SER A 373 -9.28 -0.16 -13.06
C SER A 373 -10.51 -1.06 -12.74
N SER A 374 -10.42 -1.81 -11.66
CA SER A 374 -11.48 -2.62 -11.05
C SER A 374 -11.97 -2.04 -9.70
N GLY A 375 -11.48 -0.87 -9.27
CA GLY A 375 -11.81 -0.28 -7.98
C GLY A 375 -12.33 1.16 -8.07
N SER A 376 -13.07 1.56 -7.03
CA SER A 376 -13.68 2.89 -6.87
C SER A 376 -12.68 4.02 -6.65
N THR A 377 -11.43 3.72 -6.37
CA THR A 377 -10.39 4.69 -6.01
C THR A 377 -9.31 4.78 -7.07
N GLU A 378 -9.07 5.99 -7.60
CA GLU A 378 -7.99 6.27 -8.54
C GLU A 378 -6.62 6.13 -7.85
N PHE A 379 -5.75 5.31 -8.41
CA PHE A 379 -4.38 5.22 -7.95
C PHE A 379 -3.57 6.43 -8.41
N THR A 380 -3.18 7.28 -7.47
CA THR A 380 -2.29 8.42 -7.74
C THR A 380 -0.96 8.27 -7.02
N ALA A 381 0.15 8.29 -7.76
CA ALA A 381 1.47 8.35 -7.15
C ALA A 381 1.63 9.67 -6.37
N VAL A 382 1.85 9.57 -5.07
CA VAL A 382 1.99 10.72 -4.18
C VAL A 382 3.45 11.11 -4.06
N VAL A 383 3.82 12.28 -4.58
CA VAL A 383 5.19 12.78 -4.46
C VAL A 383 5.30 13.68 -3.23
N SER A 384 5.92 13.17 -2.17
CA SER A 384 6.12 13.94 -0.95
C SER A 384 7.38 14.84 -1.04
N LEU A 385 7.28 16.07 -0.51
CA LEU A 385 8.41 17.00 -0.44
C LEU A 385 9.54 16.44 0.45
N GLY A 386 9.16 15.65 1.46
CA GLY A 386 10.10 14.94 2.33
C GLY A 386 10.96 13.94 1.58
N ALA A 387 10.34 13.11 0.71
CA ALA A 387 11.06 12.15 -0.13
C ALA A 387 12.08 12.85 -1.05
N ILE A 388 11.69 13.98 -1.66
CA ILE A 388 12.59 14.78 -2.51
C ILE A 388 13.80 15.29 -1.70
N ALA A 389 13.55 15.84 -0.52
CA ALA A 389 14.61 16.38 0.34
C ALA A 389 15.59 15.29 0.80
N VAL A 390 15.08 14.12 1.21
CA VAL A 390 15.89 12.97 1.62
C VAL A 390 16.69 12.44 0.43
N ALA A 391 16.08 12.20 -0.72
CA ALA A 391 16.75 11.70 -1.92
C ALA A 391 17.87 12.63 -2.39
N PHE A 392 17.61 13.96 -2.38
CA PHE A 392 18.62 14.96 -2.71
C PHE A 392 19.77 14.98 -1.70
N GLY A 393 19.44 14.98 -0.40
CA GLY A 393 20.43 14.97 0.69
C GLY A 393 21.34 13.74 0.64
N VAL A 394 20.76 12.56 0.40
CA VAL A 394 21.51 11.30 0.24
C VAL A 394 22.40 11.35 -1.01
N SER A 395 21.89 11.85 -2.14
CA SER A 395 22.68 12.02 -3.38
C SER A 395 23.92 12.87 -3.15
N VAL A 396 23.76 14.05 -2.57
CA VAL A 396 24.88 14.96 -2.25
C VAL A 396 25.83 14.34 -1.22
N GLY A 397 25.27 13.68 -0.20
CA GLY A 397 26.03 12.96 0.83
C GLY A 397 26.95 11.87 0.24
N VAL A 398 26.41 11.06 -0.66
CA VAL A 398 27.17 10.03 -1.39
C VAL A 398 28.32 10.66 -2.20
N GLY A 399 28.02 11.75 -2.94
CA GLY A 399 29.07 12.45 -3.71
C GLY A 399 30.20 13.01 -2.84
N ILE A 400 29.87 13.60 -1.69
CA ILE A 400 30.86 14.10 -0.74
C ILE A 400 31.67 12.96 -0.14
N LEU A 401 31.01 11.86 0.26
CA LEU A 401 31.65 10.70 0.90
C LEU A 401 32.67 10.05 -0.04
N PHE A 402 32.24 9.73 -1.26
CA PHE A 402 33.09 9.07 -2.26
C PHE A 402 34.10 10.03 -2.91
N GLY A 403 33.82 11.34 -2.95
CA GLY A 403 34.74 12.37 -3.38
C GLY A 403 35.86 12.68 -2.37
N TYR A 404 35.66 12.34 -1.10
CA TYR A 404 36.63 12.64 -0.03
C TYR A 404 37.95 11.90 -0.18
N LEU A 405 37.91 10.60 -0.53
CA LEU A 405 39.13 9.79 -0.69
C LEU A 405 40.06 10.32 -1.80
N PRO A 406 39.59 10.55 -3.05
CA PRO A 406 40.40 11.17 -4.11
C PRO A 406 40.90 12.58 -3.75
N ALA A 407 40.01 13.39 -3.14
CA ALA A 407 40.37 14.73 -2.72
C ALA A 407 41.49 14.76 -1.68
N ASN A 408 41.48 13.82 -0.74
CA ASN A 408 42.52 13.69 0.27
C ASN A 408 43.84 13.20 -0.35
N LYS A 409 43.79 12.29 -1.35
CA LYS A 409 44.97 11.84 -2.11
C LYS A 409 45.59 13.00 -2.89
N ALA A 410 44.80 13.82 -3.60
CA ALA A 410 45.21 15.04 -4.28
C ALA A 410 45.89 16.04 -3.32
N ALA A 411 45.28 16.25 -2.13
CA ALA A 411 45.79 17.14 -1.13
C ALA A 411 47.16 16.71 -0.50
N LYS A 412 47.50 15.42 -0.56
CA LYS A 412 48.73 14.86 -0.01
C LYS A 412 49.88 14.79 -1.03
N LEU A 413 49.66 15.07 -2.32
CA LEU A 413 50.72 15.08 -3.35
C LEU A 413 51.86 15.99 -2.95
N ASN A 414 53.10 15.53 -3.16
CA ASN A 414 54.30 16.33 -2.96
C ASN A 414 54.50 17.26 -4.18
N PRO A 415 54.70 18.59 -4.00
CA PRO A 415 54.87 19.52 -5.13
C PRO A 415 56.02 19.13 -6.07
N ILE A 416 57.14 18.61 -5.52
CA ILE A 416 58.34 18.26 -6.31
C ILE A 416 58.00 17.06 -7.22
N ASP A 417 57.38 16.02 -6.68
CA ASP A 417 57.00 14.82 -7.43
C ASP A 417 55.93 15.13 -8.49
N ALA A 418 54.98 16.04 -8.12
CA ALA A 418 53.91 16.45 -9.01
C ALA A 418 54.36 17.26 -10.21
N LEU A 419 55.43 18.04 -10.08
CA LEU A 419 56.02 18.83 -11.18
C LEU A 419 56.92 17.99 -12.11
N ARG A 420 57.35 16.82 -11.63
CA ARG A 420 58.20 15.86 -12.36
C ARG A 420 57.40 14.81 -13.13
N TYR A 421 56.10 14.82 -12.96
CA TYR A 421 55.16 13.90 -13.63
C TYR A 421 54.98 14.37 -15.08
N GLU A 422 55.43 13.56 -16.03
CA GLU A 422 55.17 13.70 -17.47
C GLU A 422 53.82 13.14 -17.85
#